data_96a30528fd8f2b3ade6aaf8c5321b7a1
#
_entry.id   96a30528fd8f2b3ade6aaf8c5321b7a1
#
_cell.length_a   1.000
_cell.length_b   1.000
_cell.length_c   1.000
_cell.angle_alpha   90.00
_cell.angle_beta   90.00
_cell.angle_gamma   90.00
#
_symmetry.space_group_name_H-M   'P 1'
#
loop_
_entity.id
_entity.type
_entity.pdbx_description
1 polymer ?
#
loop_
_entity_poly.entity_id
_entity_poly.type
_entity_poly.pdbx_seq_one_letter_code
_entity_poly.pdbx_strand_id
1 'polypeptide(L)'
;LVKKGGRLSVWVYGTPGPWSSFKTNPLRSTRAWLRSVLPLVWAVVWVRQILSDSLRVVTTRLPVPVLYALCWPLTLLGLVPGLKYLTYSVDPQWGVRLIENFDWLAPPFQTKHTKEEVRGWFEAAGLKVVSQLAHGVVPKVGFLAERPGP
;
A
#
# COMPACT_ATOMS: atom_id res chain seq x y z
N LEU A 1 -21.73 0.93 -11.68
CA LEU A 1 -22.91 1.16 -10.80
C LEU A 1 -23.21 -0.11 -10.02
N VAL A 2 -23.17 -0.03 -8.67
CA VAL A 2 -23.51 -1.16 -7.80
C VAL A 2 -25.03 -1.34 -7.80
N LYS A 3 -25.52 -2.56 -8.04
CA LYS A 3 -26.94 -2.88 -7.95
C LYS A 3 -27.44 -2.75 -6.49
N LYS A 4 -28.74 -2.52 -6.28
CA LYS A 4 -29.35 -2.56 -4.95
C LYS A 4 -29.06 -3.91 -4.27
N GLY A 5 -28.67 -3.91 -3.01
CA GLY A 5 -28.17 -5.09 -2.29
C GLY A 5 -26.78 -5.59 -2.71
N GLY A 6 -26.18 -4.97 -3.72
CA GLY A 6 -24.82 -5.33 -4.17
C GLY A 6 -23.73 -4.74 -3.28
N ARG A 7 -22.56 -5.36 -3.31
CA ARG A 7 -21.40 -4.95 -2.52
C ARG A 7 -20.25 -4.45 -3.40
N LEU A 8 -19.52 -3.47 -2.89
CA LEU A 8 -18.32 -2.92 -3.51
C LEU A 8 -17.19 -2.97 -2.49
N SER A 9 -16.07 -3.54 -2.91
CA SER A 9 -14.82 -3.51 -2.16
C SER A 9 -13.81 -2.66 -2.92
N VAL A 10 -13.25 -1.66 -2.23
CA VAL A 10 -12.21 -0.79 -2.77
C VAL A 10 -11.09 -0.68 -1.75
N TRP A 11 -9.86 -0.69 -2.23
CA TRP A 11 -8.71 -0.31 -1.44
C TRP A 11 -7.80 0.64 -2.23
N VAL A 12 -7.16 1.54 -1.51
CA VAL A 12 -6.24 2.54 -2.05
C VAL A 12 -5.00 2.64 -1.16
N TYR A 13 -3.96 3.28 -1.67
CA TYR A 13 -2.80 3.59 -0.83
C TYR A 13 -3.19 4.56 0.27
N GLY A 14 -2.84 4.18 1.51
CA GLY A 14 -3.08 5.01 2.68
C GLY A 14 -1.93 5.96 2.96
N THR A 15 -2.23 7.11 3.50
CA THR A 15 -1.22 7.97 4.09
C THR A 15 -0.58 7.25 5.28
N PRO A 16 0.76 7.20 5.39
CA PRO A 16 1.40 6.71 6.59
C PRO A 16 0.96 7.58 7.75
N GLY A 17 0.06 7.07 8.56
CA GLY A 17 -0.47 7.79 9.70
C GLY A 17 0.55 7.91 10.84
N PRO A 18 0.22 8.66 11.91
CA PRO A 18 1.03 8.72 13.10
C PRO A 18 1.21 7.32 13.70
N TRP A 19 2.21 7.15 14.54
CA TRP A 19 2.51 5.88 15.22
C TRP A 19 1.27 5.22 15.87
N SER A 20 0.35 6.02 16.38
CA SER A 20 -0.92 5.55 16.93
C SER A 20 -1.77 4.77 15.93
N SER A 21 -1.84 5.24 14.67
CA SER A 21 -2.58 4.54 13.61
C SER A 21 -1.96 3.18 13.28
N PHE A 22 -0.63 3.10 13.31
CA PHE A 22 0.08 1.85 13.13
C PHE A 22 -0.20 0.89 14.30
N LYS A 23 -0.33 1.40 15.51
CA LYS A 23 -0.70 0.64 16.70
C LYS A 23 -2.06 -0.03 16.63
N THR A 24 -3.00 0.52 15.93
CA THR A 24 -4.38 0.03 15.84
C THR A 24 -4.65 -0.90 14.65
N ASN A 25 -3.63 -1.21 13.83
CA ASN A 25 -3.79 -2.13 12.72
C ASN A 25 -4.18 -3.53 13.22
N PRO A 26 -5.33 -4.09 12.78
CA PRO A 26 -5.84 -5.37 13.29
C PRO A 26 -4.92 -6.56 13.00
N LEU A 27 -4.12 -6.55 11.94
CA LEU A 27 -3.15 -7.62 11.65
C LEU A 27 -2.03 -7.69 12.69
N ARG A 28 -1.91 -6.68 13.52
CA ARG A 28 -0.90 -6.55 14.53
C ARG A 28 -1.15 -7.40 15.77
N SER A 29 -2.41 -7.74 16.04
CA SER A 29 -2.80 -8.45 17.29
C SER A 29 -2.37 -9.92 17.33
N THR A 30 -1.94 -10.49 16.20
CA THR A 30 -1.78 -11.92 16.03
C THR A 30 -0.45 -12.52 16.51
N ARG A 31 0.61 -11.70 16.70
CA ARG A 31 1.94 -12.22 17.09
C ARG A 31 2.64 -11.29 18.09
N ALA A 32 2.91 -11.79 19.29
CA ALA A 32 3.52 -11.00 20.39
C ALA A 32 4.91 -10.44 20.02
N TRP A 33 5.76 -11.20 19.31
CA TRP A 33 7.09 -10.78 18.90
C TRP A 33 7.07 -9.60 17.90
N LEU A 34 6.02 -9.50 17.07
CA LEU A 34 5.86 -8.35 16.17
C LEU A 34 5.71 -7.03 16.93
N ARG A 35 5.22 -7.07 18.17
CA ARG A 35 5.05 -5.83 18.97
C ARG A 35 6.38 -5.19 19.35
N SER A 36 7.41 -5.99 19.61
CA SER A 36 8.74 -5.48 19.98
C SER A 36 9.49 -4.87 18.80
N VAL A 37 9.27 -5.38 17.60
CA VAL A 37 9.93 -4.88 16.38
C VAL A 37 9.11 -3.83 15.61
N LEU A 38 7.89 -3.55 16.06
CA LEU A 38 6.97 -2.62 15.40
C LEU A 38 7.53 -1.21 15.17
N PRO A 39 8.27 -0.58 16.11
CA PRO A 39 8.86 0.73 15.85
C PRO A 39 9.82 0.72 14.67
N LEU A 40 10.64 -0.33 14.56
CA LEU A 40 11.57 -0.50 13.46
C LEU A 40 10.82 -0.71 12.14
N VAL A 41 9.80 -1.57 12.13
CA VAL A 41 8.97 -1.82 10.95
C VAL A 41 8.28 -0.54 10.49
N TRP A 42 7.75 0.25 11.40
CA TRP A 42 7.15 1.54 11.09
C TRP A 42 8.15 2.51 10.49
N ALA A 43 9.35 2.62 11.08
CA ALA A 43 10.42 3.46 10.55
C ALA A 43 10.84 3.04 9.14
N VAL A 44 10.99 1.73 8.88
CA VAL A 44 11.30 1.19 7.55
C VAL A 44 10.21 1.54 6.54
N VAL A 45 8.94 1.40 6.91
CA VAL A 45 7.81 1.77 6.03
C VAL A 45 7.84 3.26 5.69
N TRP A 46 8.11 4.12 6.67
CA TRP A 46 8.24 5.55 6.46
C TRP A 46 9.41 5.92 5.53
N VAL A 47 10.59 5.38 5.80
CA VAL A 47 11.79 5.62 4.98
C VAL A 47 11.55 5.16 3.54
N ARG A 48 10.99 3.97 3.34
CA ARG A 48 10.63 3.47 2.00
C ARG A 48 9.66 4.40 1.29
N GLN A 49 8.69 4.93 2.00
CA GLN A 49 7.69 5.82 1.43
C GLN A 49 8.31 7.14 0.96
N ILE A 50 9.11 7.76 1.84
CA ILE A 50 9.82 9.01 1.51
C ILE A 50 10.78 8.77 0.33
N LEU A 51 11.54 7.68 0.38
CA LEU A 51 12.47 7.33 -0.69
C LEU A 51 11.76 7.11 -2.03
N SER A 52 10.64 6.37 -2.01
CA SER A 52 9.82 6.17 -3.22
C SER A 52 9.31 7.48 -3.78
N ASP A 53 8.77 8.36 -2.94
CA ASP A 53 8.23 9.64 -3.37
C ASP A 53 9.33 10.56 -3.94
N SER A 54 10.50 10.55 -3.33
CA SER A 54 11.67 11.31 -3.81
C SER A 54 12.20 10.75 -5.13
N LEU A 55 12.33 9.44 -5.25
CA LEU A 55 12.80 8.80 -6.48
C LEU A 55 11.85 9.03 -7.66
N ARG A 56 10.54 9.06 -7.41
CA ARG A 56 9.54 9.31 -8.47
C ARG A 56 9.68 10.67 -9.12
N VAL A 57 10.24 11.66 -8.45
CA VAL A 57 10.54 12.96 -9.09
C VAL A 57 11.42 12.79 -10.32
N VAL A 58 12.32 11.80 -10.29
CA VAL A 58 13.22 11.51 -11.40
C VAL A 58 12.68 10.39 -12.28
N THR A 59 12.28 9.28 -11.67
CA THR A 59 11.93 8.05 -12.41
C THR A 59 10.71 8.20 -13.30
N THR A 60 9.76 9.06 -12.95
CA THR A 60 8.59 9.38 -13.79
C THR A 60 8.92 10.11 -15.09
N ARG A 61 10.14 10.65 -15.20
CA ARG A 61 10.62 11.32 -16.41
C ARG A 61 11.48 10.42 -17.29
N LEU A 62 11.81 9.22 -16.81
CA LEU A 62 12.62 8.27 -17.56
C LEU A 62 11.78 7.55 -18.62
N PRO A 63 12.37 7.23 -19.77
CA PRO A 63 11.74 6.30 -20.72
C PRO A 63 11.47 4.95 -20.06
N VAL A 64 10.33 4.34 -20.38
CA VAL A 64 9.89 3.06 -19.81
C VAL A 64 10.97 1.97 -19.85
N PRO A 65 11.72 1.75 -20.95
CA PRO A 65 12.77 0.73 -20.98
C PRO A 65 13.89 0.99 -19.97
N VAL A 66 14.27 2.26 -19.79
CA VAL A 66 15.32 2.66 -18.82
C VAL A 66 14.84 2.40 -17.40
N LEU A 67 13.61 2.82 -17.08
CA LEU A 67 13.02 2.58 -15.77
C LEU A 67 12.90 1.08 -15.48
N TYR A 68 12.46 0.31 -16.47
CA TYR A 68 12.37 -1.14 -16.33
C TYR A 68 13.74 -1.78 -16.06
N ALA A 69 14.78 -1.34 -16.77
CA ALA A 69 16.14 -1.79 -16.53
C ALA A 69 16.63 -1.47 -15.11
N LEU A 70 16.28 -0.30 -14.56
CA LEU A 70 16.60 0.09 -13.18
C LEU A 70 15.89 -0.76 -12.14
N CYS A 71 14.76 -1.37 -12.47
CA CYS A 71 14.06 -2.28 -11.55
C CYS A 71 14.76 -3.63 -11.37
N TRP A 72 15.65 -4.04 -12.29
CA TRP A 72 16.39 -5.28 -12.19
C TRP A 72 17.33 -5.33 -10.96
N PRO A 73 18.23 -4.36 -10.73
CA PRO A 73 19.06 -4.35 -9.53
C PRO A 73 18.23 -4.31 -8.24
N LEU A 74 17.11 -3.58 -8.20
CA LEU A 74 16.20 -3.61 -7.05
C LEU A 74 15.63 -5.01 -6.81
N THR A 75 15.29 -5.71 -7.88
CA THR A 75 14.76 -7.07 -7.80
C THR A 75 15.84 -8.05 -7.32
N LEU A 76 17.09 -7.89 -7.76
CA LEU A 76 18.24 -8.66 -7.28
C LEU A 76 18.52 -8.42 -5.80
N LEU A 77 18.54 -7.15 -5.36
CA LEU A 77 18.67 -6.79 -3.94
C LEU A 77 17.60 -7.47 -3.08
N GLY A 78 16.41 -7.63 -3.61
CA GLY A 78 15.33 -8.33 -2.93
C GLY A 78 15.58 -9.83 -2.72
N LEU A 79 16.57 -10.45 -3.35
CA LEU A 79 16.96 -11.84 -3.08
C LEU A 79 17.78 -11.98 -1.79
N VAL A 80 18.42 -10.89 -1.35
CA VAL A 80 19.26 -10.92 -0.15
C VAL A 80 18.38 -10.85 1.10
N PRO A 81 18.49 -11.80 2.03
CA PRO A 81 17.76 -11.76 3.28
C PRO A 81 18.01 -10.45 4.03
N GLY A 82 16.96 -9.79 4.49
CA GLY A 82 17.04 -8.47 5.13
C GLY A 82 16.92 -7.32 4.12
N LEU A 83 17.69 -7.28 3.04
CA LEU A 83 17.62 -6.22 2.03
C LEU A 83 16.30 -6.21 1.25
N LYS A 84 15.62 -7.36 1.16
CA LYS A 84 14.28 -7.44 0.55
C LYS A 84 13.26 -6.47 1.15
N TYR A 85 13.43 -6.10 2.42
CA TYR A 85 12.53 -5.14 3.07
C TYR A 85 12.82 -3.68 2.69
N LEU A 86 13.96 -3.41 2.07
CA LEU A 86 14.31 -2.10 1.52
C LEU A 86 13.82 -1.94 0.07
N THR A 87 13.49 -3.04 -0.62
CA THR A 87 12.88 -3.01 -1.95
C THR A 87 11.37 -2.83 -1.85
N TYR A 88 10.71 -2.56 -2.96
CA TYR A 88 9.27 -2.30 -2.98
C TYR A 88 8.43 -3.58 -3.08
N SER A 89 9.07 -4.72 -3.22
CA SER A 89 8.42 -6.02 -3.22
C SER A 89 9.13 -7.02 -2.33
N VAL A 90 8.36 -7.83 -1.63
CA VAL A 90 8.84 -8.97 -0.84
C VAL A 90 8.35 -10.30 -1.40
N ASP A 91 7.70 -10.28 -2.56
CA ASP A 91 7.17 -11.47 -3.20
C ASP A 91 8.29 -12.47 -3.54
N PRO A 92 8.10 -13.77 -3.33
CA PRO A 92 9.09 -14.79 -3.67
C PRO A 92 9.28 -14.94 -5.20
N GLN A 93 8.26 -14.63 -5.99
CA GLN A 93 8.30 -14.78 -7.44
C GLN A 93 9.04 -13.61 -8.07
N TRP A 94 10.08 -13.92 -8.85
CA TRP A 94 10.91 -12.93 -9.54
C TRP A 94 10.10 -11.95 -10.40
N GLY A 95 9.22 -12.48 -11.25
CA GLY A 95 8.42 -11.66 -12.17
C GLY A 95 7.49 -10.69 -11.44
N VAL A 96 6.83 -11.16 -10.37
CA VAL A 96 5.98 -10.32 -9.52
C VAL A 96 6.78 -9.23 -8.87
N ARG A 97 7.95 -9.56 -8.30
CA ARG A 97 8.85 -8.59 -7.68
C ARG A 97 9.31 -7.51 -8.64
N LEU A 98 9.66 -7.88 -9.88
CA LEU A 98 10.08 -6.94 -10.90
C LEU A 98 8.94 -5.96 -11.26
N ILE A 99 7.74 -6.49 -11.46
CA ILE A 99 6.56 -5.67 -11.77
C ILE A 99 6.20 -4.76 -10.59
N GLU A 100 6.22 -5.26 -9.38
CA GLU A 100 5.92 -4.44 -8.20
C GLU A 100 6.94 -3.32 -7.99
N ASN A 101 8.24 -3.57 -8.19
CA ASN A 101 9.26 -2.52 -8.15
C ASN A 101 9.01 -1.45 -9.23
N PHE A 102 8.62 -1.89 -10.44
CA PHE A 102 8.27 -0.97 -11.52
C PHE A 102 7.00 -0.16 -11.18
N ASP A 103 5.96 -0.81 -10.69
CA ASP A 103 4.69 -0.16 -10.32
C ASP A 103 4.85 0.90 -9.21
N TRP A 104 5.83 0.69 -8.33
CA TRP A 104 6.15 1.69 -7.30
C TRP A 104 6.88 2.93 -7.84
N LEU A 105 7.63 2.82 -8.92
CA LEU A 105 8.50 3.88 -9.44
C LEU A 105 7.96 4.54 -10.72
N ALA A 106 7.08 3.88 -11.46
CA ALA A 106 6.58 4.34 -12.75
C ALA A 106 5.46 5.39 -12.67
N PRO A 107 4.46 5.30 -11.78
CA PRO A 107 3.32 6.20 -11.83
C PRO A 107 3.69 7.64 -11.52
N PRO A 108 3.36 8.61 -12.38
CA PRO A 108 3.58 10.03 -12.11
C PRO A 108 2.70 10.53 -10.95
N PHE A 109 1.56 9.89 -10.75
CA PHE A 109 0.62 10.19 -9.69
C PHE A 109 0.38 8.96 -8.83
N GLN A 110 0.75 9.05 -7.56
CA GLN A 110 0.37 8.07 -6.54
C GLN A 110 -0.29 8.84 -5.41
N THR A 111 -1.61 8.93 -5.49
CA THR A 111 -2.40 9.57 -4.44
C THR A 111 -2.49 8.66 -3.22
N LYS A 112 -2.38 9.26 -2.05
CA LYS A 112 -2.54 8.59 -0.75
C LYS A 112 -3.73 9.22 -0.06
N HIS A 113 -4.55 8.39 0.55
CA HIS A 113 -5.82 8.81 1.09
C HIS A 113 -5.96 8.45 2.56
N THR A 114 -6.72 9.25 3.30
CA THR A 114 -7.11 8.94 4.67
C THR A 114 -8.33 8.02 4.69
N LYS A 115 -8.59 7.43 5.85
CA LYS A 115 -9.79 6.59 6.04
C LYS A 115 -11.06 7.41 5.89
N GLU A 116 -11.03 8.62 6.38
CA GLU A 116 -12.13 9.57 6.37
C GLU A 116 -12.50 9.97 4.94
N GLU A 117 -11.50 10.29 4.11
CA GLU A 117 -11.71 10.59 2.69
C GLU A 117 -12.35 9.42 1.95
N VAL A 118 -11.79 8.21 2.09
CA VAL A 118 -12.31 7.04 1.38
C VAL A 118 -13.72 6.68 1.87
N ARG A 119 -13.98 6.81 3.16
CA ARG A 119 -15.33 6.63 3.70
C ARG A 119 -16.31 7.64 3.09
N GLY A 120 -15.91 8.91 3.02
CA GLY A 120 -16.73 9.96 2.41
C GLY A 120 -17.08 9.66 0.94
N TRP A 121 -16.19 9.02 0.18
CA TRP A 121 -16.50 8.61 -1.20
C TRP A 121 -17.65 7.59 -1.27
N PHE A 122 -17.64 6.61 -0.34
CA PHE A 122 -18.73 5.63 -0.28
C PHE A 122 -20.06 6.28 0.09
N GLU A 123 -20.03 7.17 1.08
CA GLU A 123 -21.22 7.90 1.55
C GLU A 123 -21.78 8.80 0.44
N ALA A 124 -20.91 9.55 -0.26
CA ALA A 124 -21.30 10.38 -1.40
C ALA A 124 -21.86 9.55 -2.57
N ALA A 125 -21.43 8.31 -2.72
CA ALA A 125 -21.96 7.37 -3.72
C ALA A 125 -23.25 6.66 -3.26
N GLY A 126 -23.79 6.98 -2.10
CA GLY A 126 -24.99 6.34 -1.54
C GLY A 126 -24.75 4.89 -1.10
N LEU A 127 -23.50 4.56 -0.72
CA LEU A 127 -23.12 3.24 -0.24
C LEU A 127 -22.91 3.27 1.27
N LYS A 128 -23.40 2.27 1.97
CA LYS A 128 -23.20 2.09 3.41
C LYS A 128 -21.94 1.25 3.64
N VAL A 129 -20.97 1.81 4.35
CA VAL A 129 -19.76 1.06 4.75
C VAL A 129 -20.15 -0.04 5.74
N VAL A 130 -19.84 -1.28 5.38
CA VAL A 130 -20.11 -2.49 6.19
C VAL A 130 -18.93 -2.84 7.06
N SER A 131 -17.72 -2.82 6.48
CA SER A 131 -16.51 -3.15 7.22
C SER A 131 -15.27 -2.46 6.62
N GLN A 132 -14.28 -2.24 7.48
CA GLN A 132 -12.94 -1.86 7.05
C GLN A 132 -12.15 -3.13 6.71
N LEU A 133 -11.48 -3.12 5.56
CA LEU A 133 -10.62 -4.22 5.15
C LEU A 133 -9.31 -4.20 5.95
N ALA A 134 -8.88 -5.37 6.39
CA ALA A 134 -7.57 -5.53 7.00
C ALA A 134 -6.47 -5.33 5.94
N HIS A 135 -5.39 -4.69 6.33
CA HIS A 135 -4.24 -4.48 5.47
C HIS A 135 -2.94 -4.90 6.17
N GLY A 136 -1.91 -5.20 5.38
CA GLY A 136 -0.60 -5.57 5.88
C GLY A 136 0.17 -4.39 6.51
N VAL A 137 1.49 -4.49 6.52
CA VAL A 137 2.39 -3.48 7.10
C VAL A 137 2.38 -2.17 6.30
N VAL A 138 2.22 -2.27 4.97
CA VAL A 138 2.11 -1.09 4.10
C VAL A 138 0.75 -0.43 4.33
N PRO A 139 0.71 0.89 4.57
CA PRO A 139 -0.55 1.60 4.76
C PRO A 139 -1.44 1.47 3.54
N LYS A 140 -2.59 0.84 3.74
CA LYS A 140 -3.66 0.74 2.76
C LYS A 140 -4.95 1.13 3.45
N VAL A 141 -5.82 1.81 2.73
CA VAL A 141 -7.17 2.11 3.21
C VAL A 141 -8.14 1.34 2.34
N GLY A 142 -8.93 0.49 2.95
CA GLY A 142 -9.91 -0.31 2.23
C GLY A 142 -11.18 -0.48 3.01
N PHE A 143 -12.29 -0.47 2.29
CA PHE A 143 -13.63 -0.69 2.84
C PHE A 143 -14.42 -1.63 1.95
N LEU A 144 -15.27 -2.39 2.60
CA LEU A 144 -16.39 -3.09 2.00
C LEU A 144 -17.64 -2.26 2.27
N ALA A 145 -18.36 -1.91 1.24
CA ALA A 145 -19.61 -1.19 1.36
C ALA A 145 -20.73 -1.89 0.59
N GLU A 146 -21.96 -1.62 0.96
CA GLU A 146 -23.16 -2.20 0.38
C GLU A 146 -24.10 -1.08 -0.06
N ARG A 147 -24.74 -1.26 -1.21
CA ARG A 147 -25.83 -0.39 -1.62
C ARG A 147 -27.11 -0.83 -0.92
N PRO A 148 -27.74 0.03 -0.07
CA PRO A 148 -28.99 -0.33 0.59
C PRO A 148 -30.02 -0.87 -0.39
N GLY A 149 -30.71 -1.93 0.03
CA GLY A 149 -31.89 -2.45 -0.66
C GLY A 149 -33.08 -1.48 -0.59
N PRO A 150 -34.19 -1.82 -1.19
CA PRO A 150 -35.45 -1.09 -1.01
C PRO A 150 -35.92 -1.17 0.42
#